data_ac6cbf91e131aa36b3d82989ed3628a3
#
_entry.id   ac6cbf91e131aa36b3d82989ed3628a3
#
_cell.length_a   1.000
_cell.length_b   1.000
_cell.length_c   1.000
_cell.angle_alpha   90.00
_cell.angle_beta   90.00
_cell.angle_gamma   90.00
#
_symmetry.space_group_name_H-M   'P 1'
#
loop_
_entity.id
_entity.type
_entity.pdbx_description
1 polymer ?
#
loop_
_entity_poly.entity_id
_entity_poly.type
_entity_poly.pdbx_seq_one_letter_code
_entity_poly.pdbx_strand_id
1 'polypeptide(L)'
;MRTNLIHTDDVSRVYVIHENDAWVEPLRREFETRSIPYSEWFLDEGVLDLRASPPQGVFYNRMSASSHTRDHRYAAEYTGAVLAWLKRHGRTVVNGERALQLEISKIAQYEALTVFDIETPQTIAAIGRDNIAEAAARLGFPLILKHNRGGKGLGVRLFLSPAALAEHLGSPQFEEPIDGITLIQRYIKAPEPFITRVEFVGGRFLYAVRVDTSQGFELCPADACQVDAAVSAGVCPAEAPSEKFRIVRQFDHALIPRWQAFLAANDIGIAGVEFIVDERGRSFTYDINTNTNYNPDAEAKDGRRGMGVIADYLGRLLARSREQRALRTGTR
;
A
#
# COMPACT_ATOMS: atom_id res chain seq x y z
N MET A 1 24.91 -7.89 -4.28
CA MET A 1 25.32 -6.96 -5.36
C MET A 1 24.15 -6.02 -5.56
N ARG A 2 24.25 -4.78 -5.07
CA ARG A 2 23.12 -3.85 -5.08
C ARG A 2 22.98 -3.22 -6.45
N THR A 3 21.78 -2.88 -6.83
CA THR A 3 21.27 -2.74 -8.18
C THR A 3 21.97 -1.64 -8.97
N ASN A 4 22.73 -1.99 -10.00
CA ASN A 4 23.08 -1.04 -11.04
C ASN A 4 21.83 -0.82 -11.92
N LEU A 5 21.23 0.38 -11.87
CA LEU A 5 20.02 0.74 -12.64
C LEU A 5 20.27 0.76 -14.16
N ILE A 6 21.51 0.61 -14.58
CA ILE A 6 21.93 0.61 -15.99
C ILE A 6 22.23 -0.83 -16.40
N HIS A 7 21.22 -1.54 -16.89
CA HIS A 7 21.43 -2.80 -17.60
C HIS A 7 21.66 -2.54 -19.09
N THR A 8 22.72 -3.12 -19.61
CA THR A 8 23.16 -2.98 -21.03
C THR A 8 22.56 -4.04 -21.95
N ASP A 9 21.77 -4.98 -21.43
CA ASP A 9 21.10 -5.96 -22.27
C ASP A 9 19.80 -5.38 -22.89
N ASP A 10 19.56 -5.71 -24.16
CA ASP A 10 18.43 -5.21 -24.96
C ASP A 10 17.13 -6.01 -24.72
N VAL A 11 17.11 -6.85 -23.69
CA VAL A 11 15.95 -7.72 -23.36
C VAL A 11 14.91 -6.94 -22.56
N SER A 12 13.76 -6.72 -23.20
CA SER A 12 12.61 -6.10 -22.52
C SER A 12 12.03 -7.05 -21.47
N ARG A 13 11.87 -6.57 -20.22
CA ARG A 13 11.39 -7.33 -19.06
C ARG A 13 10.49 -6.52 -18.13
N VAL A 14 9.90 -7.15 -17.15
CA VAL A 14 9.26 -6.46 -16.01
C VAL A 14 10.32 -6.10 -15.00
N TYR A 15 10.38 -4.83 -14.58
CA TYR A 15 11.24 -4.33 -13.52
C TYR A 15 10.38 -4.07 -12.28
N VAL A 16 10.65 -4.77 -11.18
CA VAL A 16 9.95 -4.59 -9.91
C VAL A 16 10.77 -3.66 -9.03
N ILE A 17 10.25 -2.46 -8.78
CA ILE A 17 10.87 -1.45 -7.90
C ILE A 17 10.37 -1.69 -6.47
N HIS A 18 11.27 -1.99 -5.53
CA HIS A 18 10.91 -2.29 -4.15
C HIS A 18 12.07 -2.01 -3.17
N GLU A 19 11.79 -2.22 -1.88
CA GLU A 19 12.78 -2.16 -0.79
C GLU A 19 12.57 -3.30 0.25
N ASN A 20 11.78 -4.33 -0.12
CA ASN A 20 11.48 -5.44 0.78
C ASN A 20 11.39 -6.76 0.01
N ASP A 21 12.41 -7.60 0.14
CA ASP A 21 12.52 -8.89 -0.54
C ASP A 21 11.38 -9.85 -0.19
N ALA A 22 11.02 -9.92 1.10
CA ALA A 22 9.97 -10.84 1.57
C ALA A 22 8.61 -10.55 0.91
N TRP A 23 8.33 -9.29 0.61
CA TRP A 23 7.06 -8.90 -0.02
C TRP A 23 7.04 -9.12 -1.54
N VAL A 24 8.20 -9.30 -2.16
CA VAL A 24 8.30 -9.58 -3.61
C VAL A 24 8.32 -11.09 -3.89
N GLU A 25 8.75 -11.91 -2.93
CA GLU A 25 8.88 -13.35 -3.09
C GLU A 25 7.63 -14.06 -3.69
N PRO A 26 6.37 -13.77 -3.26
CA PRO A 26 5.20 -14.38 -3.88
C PRO A 26 5.03 -13.99 -5.36
N LEU A 27 5.36 -12.75 -5.74
CA LEU A 27 5.28 -12.29 -7.12
C LEU A 27 6.41 -12.91 -7.99
N ARG A 28 7.60 -13.06 -7.42
CA ARG A 28 8.75 -13.72 -8.07
C ARG A 28 8.38 -15.13 -8.52
N ARG A 29 7.79 -15.95 -7.63
CA ARG A 29 7.30 -17.31 -7.95
C ARG A 29 6.28 -17.32 -9.09
N GLU A 30 5.39 -16.32 -9.12
CA GLU A 30 4.38 -16.22 -10.17
C GLU A 30 4.99 -15.84 -11.53
N PHE A 31 6.03 -15.00 -11.57
CA PHE A 31 6.79 -14.70 -12.78
C PHE A 31 7.53 -15.95 -13.31
N GLU A 32 8.20 -16.69 -12.42
CA GLU A 32 8.91 -17.91 -12.76
C GLU A 32 7.97 -18.97 -13.34
N THR A 33 6.85 -19.21 -12.65
CA THR A 33 5.81 -20.17 -13.10
C THR A 33 5.27 -19.84 -14.49
N ARG A 34 5.18 -18.55 -14.85
CA ARG A 34 4.67 -18.06 -16.14
C ARG A 34 5.75 -17.79 -17.18
N SER A 35 7.01 -18.02 -16.82
CA SER A 35 8.16 -17.68 -17.68
C SER A 35 8.16 -16.20 -18.12
N ILE A 36 7.69 -15.29 -17.25
CA ILE A 36 7.73 -13.85 -17.52
C ILE A 36 9.12 -13.34 -17.15
N PRO A 37 9.89 -12.77 -18.09
CA PRO A 37 11.21 -12.23 -17.80
C PRO A 37 11.07 -10.99 -16.90
N TYR A 38 11.80 -10.99 -15.77
CA TYR A 38 11.78 -9.90 -14.79
C TYR A 38 13.18 -9.57 -14.28
N SER A 39 13.29 -8.44 -13.65
CA SER A 39 14.43 -7.99 -12.83
C SER A 39 13.91 -7.19 -11.65
N GLU A 40 14.65 -7.20 -10.56
CA GLU A 40 14.31 -6.45 -9.36
C GLU A 40 15.24 -5.24 -9.20
N TRP A 41 14.65 -4.11 -8.84
CA TRP A 41 15.34 -2.91 -8.47
C TRP A 41 15.10 -2.63 -6.98
N PHE A 42 16.04 -3.06 -6.16
CA PHE A 42 16.01 -2.79 -4.73
C PHE A 42 16.56 -1.39 -4.48
N LEU A 43 15.67 -0.43 -4.14
CA LEU A 43 15.99 0.99 -4.04
C LEU A 43 16.08 1.47 -2.58
N ASP A 44 17.05 1.02 -1.83
CA ASP A 44 17.44 1.56 -0.52
C ASP A 44 18.59 2.56 -0.64
N GLU A 45 19.48 2.33 -1.60
CA GLU A 45 20.61 3.17 -1.97
C GLU A 45 20.92 3.01 -3.47
N GLY A 46 21.85 3.77 -4.00
CA GLY A 46 22.32 3.60 -5.38
C GLY A 46 22.70 4.90 -6.07
N VAL A 47 23.00 4.80 -7.37
CA VAL A 47 23.37 5.91 -8.24
C VAL A 47 22.44 5.96 -9.45
N LEU A 48 21.87 7.12 -9.72
CA LEU A 48 21.07 7.41 -10.90
C LEU A 48 21.82 8.39 -11.81
N ASP A 49 22.36 7.90 -12.93
CA ASP A 49 22.92 8.78 -13.96
C ASP A 49 21.79 9.29 -14.87
N LEU A 50 21.45 10.56 -14.75
CA LEU A 50 20.38 11.18 -15.52
C LEU A 50 20.68 11.29 -17.02
N ARG A 51 21.95 11.08 -17.46
CA ARG A 51 22.34 11.05 -18.87
C ARG A 51 22.11 9.70 -19.51
N ALA A 52 22.05 8.64 -18.69
CA ALA A 52 21.76 7.31 -19.16
C ALA A 52 20.29 7.15 -19.53
N SER A 53 19.99 6.22 -20.44
CA SER A 53 18.62 5.83 -20.75
C SER A 53 18.24 4.59 -19.93
N PRO A 54 17.03 4.53 -19.34
CA PRO A 54 16.56 3.33 -18.67
C PRO A 54 16.37 2.17 -19.65
N PRO A 55 16.50 0.93 -19.18
CA PRO A 55 16.27 -0.24 -20.01
C PRO A 55 14.83 -0.27 -20.56
N GLN A 56 14.58 -1.13 -21.55
CA GLN A 56 13.27 -1.32 -22.13
C GLN A 56 12.43 -2.29 -21.30
N GLY A 57 11.16 -1.96 -21.08
CA GLY A 57 10.27 -2.86 -20.35
C GLY A 57 9.11 -2.15 -19.65
N VAL A 58 8.51 -2.87 -18.73
CA VAL A 58 7.43 -2.39 -17.86
C VAL A 58 7.96 -2.29 -16.43
N PHE A 59 7.76 -1.17 -15.78
CA PHE A 59 8.22 -0.91 -14.42
C PHE A 59 7.03 -0.96 -13.47
N TYR A 60 7.10 -1.78 -12.43
CA TYR A 60 6.08 -1.88 -11.40
C TYR A 60 6.65 -1.35 -10.09
N ASN A 61 6.14 -0.20 -9.65
CA ASN A 61 6.52 0.41 -8.40
C ASN A 61 5.76 -0.25 -7.23
N ARG A 62 6.54 -0.79 -6.29
CA ARG A 62 6.10 -1.37 -5.01
C ARG A 62 6.80 -0.70 -3.82
N MET A 63 7.20 0.55 -3.95
CA MET A 63 7.78 1.29 -2.82
C MET A 63 6.73 1.47 -1.73
N SER A 64 7.13 1.23 -0.48
CA SER A 64 6.25 1.30 0.69
C SER A 64 6.38 2.62 1.44
N ALA A 65 5.26 3.16 1.91
CA ALA A 65 5.24 4.28 2.84
C ALA A 65 6.03 4.00 4.13
N SER A 66 6.11 2.73 4.56
CA SER A 66 6.81 2.31 5.78
C SER A 66 8.27 1.90 5.58
N SER A 67 8.90 2.21 4.46
CA SER A 67 10.31 1.86 4.17
C SER A 67 11.28 2.31 5.27
N HIS A 68 11.03 3.48 5.85
CA HIS A 68 11.83 4.05 6.95
C HIS A 68 11.85 3.19 8.23
N THR A 69 10.87 2.31 8.44
CA THR A 69 10.84 1.38 9.60
C THR A 69 11.75 0.16 9.43
N ARG A 70 12.41 0.05 8.27
CA ARG A 70 13.37 -0.99 7.90
C ARG A 70 14.74 -0.42 7.53
N ASP A 71 15.08 0.75 8.11
CA ASP A 71 16.31 1.52 7.85
C ASP A 71 16.48 2.05 6.42
N HIS A 72 15.43 1.96 5.58
CA HIS A 72 15.42 2.49 4.22
C HIS A 72 14.81 3.90 4.18
N ARG A 73 15.41 4.83 4.95
CA ARG A 73 14.87 6.18 5.22
C ARG A 73 14.53 6.97 3.96
N TYR A 74 15.38 6.91 2.95
CA TYR A 74 15.29 7.73 1.74
C TYR A 74 14.78 6.97 0.52
N ALA A 75 14.36 5.71 0.70
CA ALA A 75 13.95 4.83 -0.41
C ALA A 75 12.78 5.41 -1.21
N ALA A 76 11.79 6.01 -0.55
CA ALA A 76 10.64 6.60 -1.24
C ALA A 76 11.03 7.86 -2.03
N GLU A 77 11.87 8.73 -1.47
CA GLU A 77 12.39 9.93 -2.15
C GLU A 77 13.24 9.56 -3.37
N TYR A 78 14.12 8.56 -3.22
CA TYR A 78 14.95 8.06 -4.31
C TYR A 78 14.10 7.40 -5.40
N THR A 79 13.08 6.62 -5.02
CA THR A 79 12.11 6.05 -5.96
C THR A 79 11.39 7.14 -6.74
N GLY A 80 10.98 8.24 -6.11
CA GLY A 80 10.38 9.38 -6.79
C GLY A 80 11.26 9.93 -7.91
N ALA A 81 12.57 10.08 -7.66
CA ALA A 81 13.54 10.50 -8.68
C ALA A 81 13.66 9.48 -9.83
N VAL A 82 13.69 8.19 -9.51
CA VAL A 82 13.72 7.10 -10.50
C VAL A 82 12.45 7.10 -11.36
N LEU A 83 11.28 7.25 -10.76
CA LEU A 83 10.00 7.30 -11.49
C LEU A 83 9.92 8.50 -12.43
N ALA A 84 10.38 9.69 -12.01
CA ALA A 84 10.47 10.87 -12.86
C ALA A 84 11.40 10.64 -14.07
N TRP A 85 12.55 10.00 -13.84
CA TRP A 85 13.49 9.62 -14.91
C TRP A 85 12.86 8.63 -15.89
N LEU A 86 12.18 7.59 -15.42
CA LEU A 86 11.46 6.62 -16.25
C LEU A 86 10.39 7.29 -17.11
N LYS A 87 9.59 8.18 -16.52
CA LYS A 87 8.53 8.94 -17.20
C LYS A 87 9.10 9.85 -18.29
N ARG A 88 10.19 10.58 -18.00
CA ARG A 88 10.91 11.42 -19.00
C ARG A 88 11.31 10.61 -20.22
N HIS A 89 11.69 9.35 -20.03
CA HIS A 89 12.09 8.44 -21.10
C HIS A 89 10.94 7.65 -21.72
N GLY A 90 9.67 7.98 -21.39
CA GLY A 90 8.48 7.34 -21.94
C GLY A 90 8.35 5.86 -21.62
N ARG A 91 8.86 5.42 -20.47
CA ARG A 91 8.71 4.04 -20.01
C ARG A 91 7.31 3.77 -19.50
N THR A 92 6.80 2.55 -19.72
CA THR A 92 5.54 2.11 -19.12
C THR A 92 5.76 1.82 -17.64
N VAL A 93 5.11 2.60 -16.78
CA VAL A 93 5.21 2.46 -15.33
C VAL A 93 3.82 2.15 -14.76
N VAL A 94 3.71 1.11 -13.95
CA VAL A 94 2.53 0.78 -13.14
C VAL A 94 2.76 1.32 -11.74
N ASN A 95 1.80 2.06 -11.22
CA ASN A 95 1.88 2.79 -9.95
C ASN A 95 3.05 3.81 -9.96
N GLY A 96 2.99 4.76 -10.89
CA GLY A 96 4.02 5.77 -11.11
C GLY A 96 4.10 6.83 -10.02
N GLU A 97 4.57 8.04 -10.39
CA GLU A 97 4.82 9.15 -9.46
C GLU A 97 3.59 9.52 -8.63
N ARG A 98 2.40 9.57 -9.28
CA ARG A 98 1.15 9.93 -8.58
C ARG A 98 0.76 8.86 -7.56
N ALA A 99 0.90 7.58 -7.90
CA ALA A 99 0.67 6.48 -6.98
C ALA A 99 1.62 6.54 -5.78
N LEU A 100 2.92 6.82 -6.01
CA LEU A 100 3.89 6.99 -4.92
C LEU A 100 3.54 8.19 -4.03
N GLN A 101 3.13 9.33 -4.60
CA GLN A 101 2.69 10.50 -3.83
C GLN A 101 1.53 10.15 -2.89
N LEU A 102 0.57 9.37 -3.38
CA LEU A 102 -0.58 8.93 -2.59
C LEU A 102 -0.18 7.85 -1.57
N GLU A 103 0.73 6.95 -1.90
CA GLU A 103 1.25 5.94 -0.96
C GLU A 103 1.89 6.57 0.28
N ILE A 104 2.69 7.61 0.09
CA ILE A 104 3.45 8.24 1.19
C ILE A 104 2.73 9.38 1.91
N SER A 105 1.49 9.72 1.52
CA SER A 105 0.72 10.80 2.17
C SER A 105 -0.77 10.49 2.22
N LYS A 106 -1.26 10.19 3.42
CA LYS A 106 -2.70 10.00 3.67
C LYS A 106 -3.51 11.28 3.46
N ILE A 107 -2.92 12.45 3.72
CA ILE A 107 -3.56 13.73 3.39
C ILE A 107 -3.83 13.81 1.90
N ALA A 108 -2.82 13.52 1.07
CA ALA A 108 -2.99 13.54 -0.38
C ALA A 108 -4.03 12.50 -0.86
N GLN A 109 -4.12 11.34 -0.20
CA GLN A 109 -5.18 10.36 -0.48
C GLN A 109 -6.57 10.92 -0.18
N TYR A 110 -6.76 11.51 1.01
CA TYR A 110 -8.07 12.01 1.45
C TYR A 110 -8.57 13.14 0.57
N GLU A 111 -7.70 14.10 0.26
CA GLU A 111 -8.04 15.18 -0.67
C GLU A 111 -8.40 14.64 -2.06
N ALA A 112 -7.65 13.66 -2.56
CA ALA A 112 -7.95 13.06 -3.85
C ALA A 112 -9.25 12.24 -3.86
N LEU A 113 -9.59 11.56 -2.75
CA LEU A 113 -10.83 10.77 -2.62
C LEU A 113 -12.08 11.65 -2.62
N THR A 114 -12.02 12.87 -2.06
CA THR A 114 -13.15 13.81 -2.01
C THR A 114 -13.65 14.21 -3.41
N VAL A 115 -12.76 14.26 -4.39
CA VAL A 115 -13.11 14.58 -5.80
C VAL A 115 -14.07 13.54 -6.42
N PHE A 116 -14.08 12.33 -5.85
CA PHE A 116 -14.91 11.21 -6.32
C PHE A 116 -16.11 10.92 -5.39
N ASP A 117 -16.47 11.86 -4.50
CA ASP A 117 -17.52 11.70 -3.50
C ASP A 117 -17.30 10.43 -2.63
N ILE A 118 -16.06 10.12 -2.30
CA ILE A 118 -15.70 9.02 -1.40
C ILE A 118 -15.46 9.62 -0.02
N GLU A 119 -16.32 9.26 0.94
CA GLU A 119 -16.19 9.75 2.32
C GLU A 119 -14.94 9.18 2.99
N THR A 120 -14.23 10.05 3.71
CA THR A 120 -13.09 9.70 4.59
C THR A 120 -13.43 10.09 6.04
N PRO A 121 -12.84 9.43 7.05
CA PRO A 121 -13.03 9.87 8.42
C PRO A 121 -12.55 11.31 8.60
N GLN A 122 -13.31 12.13 9.34
CA GLN A 122 -12.91 13.50 9.65
C GLN A 122 -11.50 13.54 10.23
N THR A 123 -10.60 14.30 9.62
CA THR A 123 -9.17 14.29 9.96
C THR A 123 -8.64 15.72 10.01
N ILE A 124 -7.80 16.00 10.99
CA ILE A 124 -7.00 17.23 11.11
C ILE A 124 -5.53 16.83 11.07
N ALA A 125 -4.72 17.53 10.30
CA ALA A 125 -3.28 17.33 10.25
C ALA A 125 -2.59 18.39 11.13
N ALA A 126 -1.59 17.98 11.90
CA ALA A 126 -0.83 18.87 12.76
C ALA A 126 0.66 18.55 12.77
N ILE A 127 1.49 19.56 12.99
CA ILE A 127 2.92 19.46 13.25
C ILE A 127 3.17 20.05 14.65
N GLY A 128 3.90 19.31 15.50
CA GLY A 128 4.21 19.72 16.88
C GLY A 128 3.12 19.32 17.89
N ARG A 129 3.56 18.96 19.08
CA ARG A 129 2.73 18.35 20.14
C ARG A 129 1.59 19.25 20.61
N ASP A 130 1.84 20.55 20.77
CA ASP A 130 0.84 21.51 21.21
C ASP A 130 -0.29 21.64 20.17
N ASN A 131 0.04 21.67 18.90
CA ASN A 131 -0.93 21.72 17.80
C ASN A 131 -1.75 20.42 17.70
N ILE A 132 -1.17 19.27 18.04
CA ILE A 132 -1.89 17.99 18.13
C ILE A 132 -2.96 18.07 19.23
N ALA A 133 -2.61 18.58 20.41
CA ALA A 133 -3.55 18.73 21.53
C ALA A 133 -4.71 19.69 21.16
N GLU A 134 -4.42 20.83 20.54
CA GLU A 134 -5.42 21.78 20.07
C GLU A 134 -6.35 21.16 19.02
N ALA A 135 -5.78 20.48 18.01
CA ALA A 135 -6.55 19.81 16.96
C ALA A 135 -7.46 18.71 17.54
N ALA A 136 -6.97 17.95 18.52
CA ALA A 136 -7.76 16.96 19.23
C ALA A 136 -8.93 17.55 20.00
N ALA A 137 -8.73 18.70 20.66
CA ALA A 137 -9.80 19.42 21.35
C ALA A 137 -10.89 19.90 20.38
N ARG A 138 -10.52 20.34 19.17
CA ARG A 138 -11.45 20.74 18.11
C ARG A 138 -12.22 19.56 17.51
N LEU A 139 -11.55 18.41 17.32
CA LEU A 139 -12.17 17.22 16.72
C LEU A 139 -13.11 16.52 17.71
N GLY A 140 -12.72 16.47 18.98
CA GLY A 140 -13.40 15.72 20.04
C GLY A 140 -13.02 14.24 20.07
N PHE A 141 -13.44 13.56 21.15
CA PHE A 141 -13.13 12.16 21.43
C PHE A 141 -14.35 11.25 21.20
N PRO A 142 -14.16 9.96 20.88
CA PRO A 142 -12.89 9.26 20.68
C PRO A 142 -12.21 9.61 19.36
N LEU A 143 -10.87 9.55 19.34
CA LEU A 143 -10.07 9.84 18.16
C LEU A 143 -8.87 8.89 18.02
N ILE A 144 -8.30 8.84 16.83
CA ILE A 144 -7.08 8.10 16.51
C ILE A 144 -5.96 9.10 16.19
N LEU A 145 -4.77 8.91 16.76
CA LEU A 145 -3.54 9.45 16.19
C LEU A 145 -2.95 8.45 15.21
N LYS A 146 -2.41 8.93 14.11
CA LYS A 146 -1.61 8.14 13.15
C LYS A 146 -0.64 9.03 12.38
N HIS A 147 0.42 8.44 11.86
CA HIS A 147 1.36 9.14 10.99
C HIS A 147 0.73 9.39 9.61
N ASN A 148 1.00 10.55 9.00
CA ASN A 148 0.61 10.81 7.62
C ASN A 148 1.34 9.83 6.67
N ARG A 149 2.65 9.65 6.86
CA ARG A 149 3.45 8.64 6.18
C ARG A 149 3.64 7.42 7.07
N GLY A 150 2.85 6.38 6.85
CA GLY A 150 2.93 5.15 7.64
C GLY A 150 2.14 4.02 6.99
N GLY A 151 2.43 2.80 7.38
CA GLY A 151 1.77 1.58 6.92
C GLY A 151 1.64 0.55 8.02
N LYS A 152 0.95 -0.57 7.76
CA LYS A 152 0.75 -1.73 8.67
C LYS A 152 -0.04 -1.44 9.95
N GLY A 153 -0.63 -0.26 10.12
CA GLY A 153 -1.24 0.15 11.38
C GLY A 153 -0.24 0.57 12.46
N LEU A 154 1.06 0.62 12.15
CA LEU A 154 2.09 1.08 13.08
C LEU A 154 1.87 2.55 13.45
N GLY A 155 1.99 2.87 14.74
CA GLY A 155 1.75 4.22 15.26
C GLY A 155 0.28 4.62 15.34
N VAL A 156 -0.67 3.75 14.98
CA VAL A 156 -2.11 4.00 15.15
C VAL A 156 -2.50 3.78 16.60
N ARG A 157 -3.00 4.85 17.26
CA ARG A 157 -3.41 4.80 18.66
C ARG A 157 -4.78 5.44 18.87
N LEU A 158 -5.65 4.73 19.59
CA LEU A 158 -6.97 5.21 19.98
C LEU A 158 -6.90 5.94 21.33
N PHE A 159 -7.50 7.13 21.37
CA PHE A 159 -7.65 7.93 22.58
C PHE A 159 -9.13 8.17 22.90
N LEU A 160 -9.51 7.87 24.13
CA LEU A 160 -10.88 8.02 24.61
C LEU A 160 -11.08 9.34 25.38
N SER A 161 -9.99 10.01 25.80
CA SER A 161 -10.05 11.22 26.59
C SER A 161 -8.88 12.16 26.33
N PRO A 162 -9.03 13.48 26.63
CA PRO A 162 -7.94 14.44 26.58
C PRO A 162 -6.78 14.09 27.51
N ALA A 163 -7.07 13.54 28.69
CA ALA A 163 -6.04 13.18 29.67
C ALA A 163 -5.10 12.08 29.13
N ALA A 164 -5.67 11.02 28.55
CA ALA A 164 -4.88 9.94 27.95
C ALA A 164 -4.02 10.43 26.77
N LEU A 165 -4.53 11.35 25.98
CA LEU A 165 -3.77 11.97 24.89
C LEU A 165 -2.62 12.82 25.43
N ALA A 166 -2.86 13.68 26.44
CA ALA A 166 -1.85 14.52 27.04
C ALA A 166 -0.71 13.71 27.67
N GLU A 167 -1.05 12.62 28.38
CA GLU A 167 -0.08 11.68 28.93
C GLU A 167 0.80 11.08 27.82
N HIS A 168 0.19 10.61 26.72
CA HIS A 168 0.93 10.06 25.58
C HIS A 168 1.86 11.10 24.93
N LEU A 169 1.37 12.32 24.67
CA LEU A 169 2.17 13.38 24.06
C LEU A 169 3.35 13.81 24.95
N GLY A 170 3.23 13.70 26.28
CA GLY A 170 4.31 13.94 27.24
C GLY A 170 5.27 12.77 27.44
N SER A 171 4.94 11.58 26.92
CA SER A 171 5.69 10.36 27.17
C SER A 171 6.80 10.11 26.13
N PRO A 172 7.82 9.30 26.47
CA PRO A 172 8.81 8.80 25.51
C PRO A 172 8.23 7.89 24.39
N GLN A 173 7.00 7.38 24.58
CA GLN A 173 6.33 6.55 23.57
C GLN A 173 5.72 7.36 22.42
N PHE A 174 5.71 8.69 22.51
CA PHE A 174 5.32 9.52 21.38
C PHE A 174 6.46 9.57 20.38
N GLU A 175 6.28 8.90 19.26
CA GLU A 175 7.19 8.92 18.13
C GLU A 175 6.76 9.99 17.13
N GLU A 176 7.68 10.89 16.78
CA GLU A 176 7.41 11.87 15.75
C GLU A 176 7.35 11.19 14.36
N PRO A 177 6.32 11.51 13.54
CA PRO A 177 6.24 11.02 12.18
C PRO A 177 7.48 11.39 11.37
N ILE A 178 7.86 10.52 10.43
CA ILE A 178 9.04 10.69 9.57
C ILE A 178 8.98 11.96 8.70
N ASP A 179 7.78 12.43 8.40
CA ASP A 179 7.49 13.66 7.66
C ASP A 179 7.03 14.81 8.58
N GLY A 180 7.07 14.61 9.91
CA GLY A 180 6.66 15.58 10.92
C GLY A 180 5.14 15.74 11.06
N ILE A 181 4.32 15.05 10.28
CA ILE A 181 2.88 15.27 10.22
C ILE A 181 2.12 14.16 10.94
N THR A 182 1.43 14.55 12.02
CA THR A 182 0.48 13.68 12.74
C THR A 182 -0.94 13.94 12.26
N LEU A 183 -1.69 12.89 11.99
CA LEU A 183 -3.12 12.93 11.70
C LEU A 183 -3.91 12.65 12.97
N ILE A 184 -4.81 13.56 13.28
CA ILE A 184 -5.82 13.46 14.34
C ILE A 184 -7.12 13.12 13.63
N GLN A 185 -7.59 11.89 13.77
CA GLN A 185 -8.70 11.37 13.01
C GLN A 185 -9.83 10.90 13.93
N ARG A 186 -11.07 11.23 13.57
CA ARG A 186 -12.24 10.71 14.28
C ARG A 186 -12.26 9.18 14.23
N TYR A 187 -12.40 8.56 15.40
CA TYR A 187 -12.59 7.12 15.50
C TYR A 187 -13.96 6.74 14.94
N ILE A 188 -13.98 5.82 13.99
CA ILE A 188 -15.21 5.24 13.45
C ILE A 188 -15.43 3.90 14.15
N LYS A 189 -16.52 3.82 14.92
CA LYS A 189 -16.91 2.58 15.57
C LYS A 189 -17.72 1.74 14.59
N ALA A 190 -17.17 0.59 14.22
CA ALA A 190 -17.89 -0.41 13.44
C ALA A 190 -18.79 -1.26 14.36
N PRO A 191 -19.94 -1.79 13.86
CA PRO A 191 -20.80 -2.69 14.63
C PRO A 191 -20.12 -4.01 14.97
N GLU A 192 -19.20 -4.48 14.13
CA GLU A 192 -18.36 -5.67 14.33
C GLU A 192 -16.87 -5.30 14.20
N PRO A 193 -15.95 -5.97 14.90
CA PRO A 193 -14.54 -5.61 14.92
C PRO A 193 -13.81 -6.08 13.67
N PHE A 194 -14.18 -5.57 12.50
CA PHE A 194 -13.46 -5.80 11.25
C PHE A 194 -13.46 -4.56 10.37
N ILE A 195 -12.46 -4.50 9.49
CA ILE A 195 -12.44 -3.61 8.33
C ILE A 195 -12.58 -4.43 7.05
N THR A 196 -12.90 -3.77 5.96
CA THR A 196 -12.91 -4.41 4.64
C THR A 196 -11.81 -3.81 3.77
N ARG A 197 -11.03 -4.68 3.14
CA ARG A 197 -10.03 -4.35 2.15
C ARG A 197 -10.47 -4.87 0.79
N VAL A 198 -10.46 -4.01 -0.21
CA VAL A 198 -10.91 -4.31 -1.58
C VAL A 198 -9.71 -4.23 -2.51
N GLU A 199 -9.41 -5.32 -3.19
CA GLU A 199 -8.24 -5.44 -4.04
C GLU A 199 -8.58 -5.16 -5.51
N PHE A 200 -7.66 -4.43 -6.18
CA PHE A 200 -7.79 -4.05 -7.59
C PHE A 200 -6.52 -4.38 -8.36
N VAL A 201 -6.65 -4.96 -9.55
CA VAL A 201 -5.54 -5.21 -10.48
C VAL A 201 -5.93 -4.78 -11.89
N GLY A 202 -5.10 -3.98 -12.53
CA GLY A 202 -5.41 -3.37 -13.82
C GLY A 202 -6.63 -2.45 -13.77
N GLY A 203 -6.84 -1.78 -12.61
CA GLY A 203 -8.01 -0.93 -12.36
C GLY A 203 -9.32 -1.70 -12.23
N ARG A 204 -9.31 -3.03 -12.16
CA ARG A 204 -10.50 -3.88 -12.02
C ARG A 204 -10.58 -4.49 -10.64
N PHE A 205 -11.78 -4.55 -10.08
CA PHE A 205 -12.07 -5.26 -8.84
C PHE A 205 -11.64 -6.73 -8.94
N LEU A 206 -10.90 -7.21 -7.94
CA LEU A 206 -10.41 -8.57 -7.84
C LEU A 206 -11.21 -9.39 -6.83
N TYR A 207 -11.16 -9.00 -5.57
CA TYR A 207 -11.95 -9.54 -4.46
C TYR A 207 -11.90 -8.57 -3.26
N ALA A 208 -12.72 -8.85 -2.26
CA ALA A 208 -12.67 -8.16 -0.98
C ALA A 208 -12.28 -9.12 0.15
N VAL A 209 -11.60 -8.59 1.17
CA VAL A 209 -11.15 -9.32 2.37
C VAL A 209 -11.69 -8.60 3.60
N ARG A 210 -12.36 -9.32 4.50
CA ARG A 210 -12.57 -8.86 5.87
C ARG A 210 -11.33 -9.13 6.69
N VAL A 211 -10.91 -8.12 7.44
CA VAL A 211 -9.74 -8.19 8.31
C VAL A 211 -10.20 -7.95 9.74
N ASP A 212 -10.03 -8.94 10.61
CA ASP A 212 -10.39 -8.86 12.03
C ASP A 212 -9.48 -7.84 12.73
N THR A 213 -10.08 -6.89 13.44
CA THR A 213 -9.43 -5.83 14.20
C THR A 213 -9.59 -5.96 15.71
N SER A 214 -10.14 -7.07 16.20
CA SER A 214 -10.37 -7.33 17.63
C SER A 214 -9.08 -7.32 18.45
N GLN A 215 -7.92 -7.65 17.83
CA GLN A 215 -6.60 -7.68 18.44
C GLN A 215 -5.77 -6.41 18.21
N GLY A 216 -6.34 -5.37 17.57
CA GLY A 216 -5.65 -4.10 17.30
C GLY A 216 -5.58 -3.72 15.84
N PHE A 217 -4.76 -2.70 15.55
CA PHE A 217 -4.70 -2.05 14.23
C PHE A 217 -3.57 -2.53 13.31
N GLU A 218 -2.76 -3.50 13.73
CA GLU A 218 -1.72 -4.08 12.87
C GLU A 218 -2.34 -5.04 11.86
N LEU A 219 -2.40 -4.64 10.59
CA LEU A 219 -3.23 -5.27 9.57
C LEU A 219 -2.45 -5.75 8.33
N CYS A 220 -1.13 -5.99 8.44
CA CYS A 220 -0.34 -6.44 7.29
C CYS A 220 -0.64 -7.91 6.93
N PRO A 221 -1.18 -8.20 5.74
CA PRO A 221 -1.46 -9.58 5.31
C PRO A 221 -0.19 -10.47 5.22
N ALA A 222 0.96 -9.87 4.88
CA ALA A 222 2.22 -10.59 4.71
C ALA A 222 2.87 -10.98 6.06
N ASP A 223 2.64 -10.20 7.13
CA ASP A 223 3.27 -10.44 8.43
C ASP A 223 2.50 -11.48 9.27
N ALA A 224 1.23 -11.74 8.97
CA ALA A 224 0.45 -12.76 9.68
C ALA A 224 1.05 -14.17 9.58
N CYS A 225 1.80 -14.46 8.53
CA CYS A 225 2.49 -15.75 8.36
C CYS A 225 3.79 -15.87 9.20
N GLN A 226 4.31 -14.77 9.75
CA GLN A 226 5.54 -14.80 10.56
C GLN A 226 5.28 -14.98 12.07
N VAL A 227 4.07 -14.67 12.52
CA VAL A 227 3.70 -14.80 13.94
C VAL A 227 3.59 -16.26 14.38
N ASP A 228 3.21 -17.17 13.48
CA ASP A 228 3.12 -18.61 13.78
C ASP A 228 4.50 -19.28 14.09
N ALA A 229 5.59 -18.69 13.64
CA ALA A 229 6.95 -19.18 13.96
C ALA A 229 7.42 -18.81 15.38
N ALA A 230 6.83 -17.80 16.02
CA ALA A 230 7.19 -17.35 17.37
C ALA A 230 6.33 -18.00 18.48
N VAL A 231 5.20 -18.60 18.14
CA VAL A 231 4.28 -19.27 19.10
C VAL A 231 4.73 -20.68 19.50
N SER A 232 5.86 -21.16 19.00
CA SER A 232 6.46 -22.46 19.39
C SER A 232 6.93 -22.55 20.84
N ALA A 233 6.71 -21.54 21.69
CA ALA A 233 7.02 -21.54 23.12
C ALA A 233 5.73 -21.49 23.96
N GLY A 234 4.96 -22.57 23.95
CA GLY A 234 4.26 -23.12 25.10
C GLY A 234 3.32 -22.23 25.89
N VAL A 235 2.27 -21.67 25.28
CA VAL A 235 1.00 -21.38 26.00
C VAL A 235 -0.15 -21.62 25.02
N CYS A 236 -1.01 -22.61 25.28
CA CYS A 236 -2.25 -22.84 24.54
C CYS A 236 -3.29 -21.77 24.91
N PRO A 237 -3.78 -20.94 23.96
CA PRO A 237 -5.07 -20.26 24.14
C PRO A 237 -6.21 -21.26 23.87
N ALA A 238 -7.21 -21.26 24.71
CA ALA A 238 -8.34 -22.20 24.69
C ALA A 238 -9.43 -21.85 23.65
N GLU A 239 -9.15 -21.01 22.67
CA GLU A 239 -10.02 -20.74 21.52
C GLU A 239 -9.18 -20.73 20.26
N ALA A 240 -9.64 -21.44 19.21
CA ALA A 240 -9.00 -21.39 17.90
C ALA A 240 -8.93 -19.91 17.44
N PRO A 241 -7.76 -19.42 16.98
CA PRO A 241 -7.65 -18.03 16.55
C PRO A 241 -8.69 -17.78 15.45
N SER A 242 -9.53 -16.76 15.64
CA SER A 242 -10.43 -16.28 14.60
C SER A 242 -9.59 -15.96 13.37
N GLU A 243 -10.02 -16.43 12.20
CA GLU A 243 -9.29 -16.27 10.96
C GLU A 243 -9.13 -14.77 10.65
N LYS A 244 -7.95 -14.19 10.91
CA LYS A 244 -7.70 -12.75 10.81
C LYS A 244 -8.07 -12.19 9.44
N PHE A 245 -7.88 -12.98 8.36
CA PHE A 245 -8.20 -12.60 6.98
C PHE A 245 -9.20 -13.57 6.37
N ARG A 246 -10.34 -13.05 5.87
CA ARG A 246 -11.37 -13.86 5.22
C ARG A 246 -11.84 -13.21 3.93
N ILE A 247 -11.69 -13.90 2.78
CA ILE A 247 -12.21 -13.43 1.49
C ILE A 247 -13.74 -13.45 1.50
N VAL A 248 -14.34 -12.37 1.00
CA VAL A 248 -15.79 -12.22 0.85
C VAL A 248 -16.18 -12.67 -0.55
N ARG A 249 -16.81 -13.86 -0.65
CA ARG A 249 -17.08 -14.51 -1.96
C ARG A 249 -18.03 -13.73 -2.86
N GLN A 250 -19.05 -13.10 -2.28
CA GLN A 250 -20.03 -12.30 -3.02
C GLN A 250 -19.99 -10.88 -2.48
N PHE A 251 -18.98 -10.13 -2.89
CA PHE A 251 -18.83 -8.74 -2.49
C PHE A 251 -19.38 -7.83 -3.58
N ASP A 252 -20.42 -7.08 -3.24
CA ASP A 252 -20.98 -5.99 -4.04
C ASP A 252 -21.08 -4.75 -3.15
N HIS A 253 -20.55 -3.62 -3.62
CA HIS A 253 -20.53 -2.39 -2.86
C HIS A 253 -20.63 -1.17 -3.78
N ALA A 254 -21.49 -0.22 -3.42
CA ALA A 254 -21.76 0.97 -4.24
C ALA A 254 -20.54 1.86 -4.52
N LEU A 255 -19.46 1.76 -3.71
CA LEU A 255 -18.22 2.50 -3.91
C LEU A 255 -17.26 1.86 -4.93
N ILE A 256 -17.47 0.61 -5.38
CA ILE A 256 -16.56 -0.04 -6.35
C ILE A 256 -16.35 0.83 -7.61
N PRO A 257 -17.40 1.35 -8.27
CA PRO A 257 -17.22 2.21 -9.44
C PRO A 257 -16.49 3.51 -9.12
N ARG A 258 -16.70 4.10 -7.94
CA ARG A 258 -16.01 5.33 -7.51
C ARG A 258 -14.53 5.07 -7.22
N TRP A 259 -14.20 3.96 -6.54
CA TRP A 259 -12.80 3.55 -6.35
C TRP A 259 -12.11 3.28 -7.69
N GLN A 260 -12.78 2.62 -8.63
CA GLN A 260 -12.22 2.40 -9.97
C GLN A 260 -11.97 3.72 -10.72
N ALA A 261 -12.90 4.68 -10.65
CA ALA A 261 -12.72 6.01 -11.23
C ALA A 261 -11.56 6.77 -10.58
N PHE A 262 -11.46 6.72 -9.24
CA PHE A 262 -10.34 7.29 -8.49
C PHE A 262 -9.00 6.68 -8.91
N LEU A 263 -8.90 5.34 -8.97
CA LEU A 263 -7.68 4.64 -9.37
C LEU A 263 -7.27 5.01 -10.80
N ALA A 264 -8.22 5.04 -11.73
CA ALA A 264 -7.96 5.41 -13.13
C ALA A 264 -7.46 6.86 -13.26
N ALA A 265 -8.10 7.81 -12.56
CA ALA A 265 -7.72 9.23 -12.62
C ALA A 265 -6.34 9.52 -11.98
N ASN A 266 -5.88 8.67 -11.07
CA ASN A 266 -4.58 8.78 -10.41
C ASN A 266 -3.51 7.83 -10.98
N ASP A 267 -3.77 7.17 -12.11
CA ASP A 267 -2.86 6.23 -12.79
C ASP A 267 -2.38 5.10 -11.84
N ILE A 268 -3.31 4.58 -11.04
CA ILE A 268 -3.05 3.47 -10.12
C ILE A 268 -3.57 2.18 -10.75
N GLY A 269 -2.65 1.33 -11.18
CA GLY A 269 -2.99 0.05 -11.81
C GLY A 269 -3.26 -1.08 -10.81
N ILE A 270 -2.64 -1.03 -9.63
CA ILE A 270 -2.73 -2.08 -8.61
C ILE A 270 -2.87 -1.41 -7.24
N ALA A 271 -3.90 -1.76 -6.48
CA ALA A 271 -4.11 -1.24 -5.13
C ALA A 271 -5.01 -2.11 -4.27
N GLY A 272 -4.81 -2.01 -2.94
CA GLY A 272 -5.77 -2.41 -1.93
C GLY A 272 -6.40 -1.16 -1.29
N VAL A 273 -7.73 -1.08 -1.29
CA VAL A 273 -8.51 0.02 -0.71
C VAL A 273 -9.11 -0.44 0.60
N GLU A 274 -8.83 0.26 1.69
CA GLU A 274 -9.37 -0.08 3.01
C GLU A 274 -10.48 0.89 3.41
N PHE A 275 -11.61 0.32 3.87
CA PHE A 275 -12.72 1.09 4.36
C PHE A 275 -13.37 0.43 5.58
N ILE A 276 -14.06 1.24 6.36
CA ILE A 276 -14.84 0.84 7.54
C ILE A 276 -16.28 1.33 7.40
N VAL A 277 -17.22 0.55 7.91
CA VAL A 277 -18.65 0.91 7.94
C VAL A 277 -19.04 1.24 9.37
N ASP A 278 -19.68 2.39 9.60
CA ASP A 278 -20.16 2.79 10.92
C ASP A 278 -21.50 2.09 11.29
N GLU A 279 -21.94 2.32 12.53
CA GLU A 279 -23.22 1.78 13.05
C GLU A 279 -24.47 2.28 12.27
N ARG A 280 -24.32 3.30 11.42
CA ARG A 280 -25.39 3.87 10.56
C ARG A 280 -25.31 3.36 9.13
N GLY A 281 -24.37 2.47 8.83
CA GLY A 281 -24.15 1.92 7.49
C GLY A 281 -23.39 2.84 6.54
N ARG A 282 -22.78 3.95 7.02
CA ARG A 282 -21.94 4.82 6.19
C ARG A 282 -20.54 4.24 6.05
N SER A 283 -20.01 4.30 4.86
CA SER A 283 -18.69 3.74 4.53
C SER A 283 -17.64 4.85 4.46
N PHE A 284 -16.53 4.68 5.17
CA PHE A 284 -15.41 5.61 5.21
C PHE A 284 -14.15 4.93 4.68
N THR A 285 -13.63 5.40 3.55
CA THR A 285 -12.34 4.96 3.01
C THR A 285 -11.20 5.69 3.72
N TYR A 286 -10.21 4.96 4.24
CA TYR A 286 -9.18 5.57 5.06
C TYR A 286 -7.75 5.19 4.69
N ASP A 287 -7.57 4.25 3.74
CA ASP A 287 -6.25 3.89 3.22
C ASP A 287 -6.31 3.35 1.79
N ILE A 288 -5.36 3.78 0.97
CA ILE A 288 -5.12 3.29 -0.38
C ILE A 288 -3.68 2.77 -0.43
N ASN A 289 -3.54 1.47 -0.48
CA ASN A 289 -2.24 0.81 -0.51
C ASN A 289 -1.85 0.48 -1.95
N THR A 290 -0.89 1.19 -2.51
CA THR A 290 -0.38 0.92 -3.87
C THR A 290 0.70 -0.17 -3.88
N ASN A 291 1.23 -0.51 -2.70
CA ASN A 291 2.07 -1.69 -2.48
C ASN A 291 1.25 -2.77 -1.74
N THR A 292 0.31 -3.40 -2.44
CA THR A 292 -0.57 -4.40 -1.84
C THR A 292 0.11 -5.77 -1.71
N ASN A 293 -0.22 -6.48 -0.61
CA ASN A 293 0.13 -7.87 -0.37
C ASN A 293 -1.14 -8.66 -0.07
N TYR A 294 -1.10 -9.96 -0.33
CA TYR A 294 -2.22 -10.86 -0.17
C TYR A 294 -1.92 -11.91 0.90
N ASN A 295 -2.94 -12.34 1.63
CA ASN A 295 -2.78 -13.42 2.60
C ASN A 295 -2.88 -14.77 1.87
N PRO A 296 -1.81 -15.60 1.86
CA PRO A 296 -1.77 -16.83 1.08
C PRO A 296 -2.75 -17.89 1.60
N ASP A 297 -3.01 -17.93 2.91
CA ASP A 297 -3.93 -18.92 3.50
C ASP A 297 -5.39 -18.59 3.15
N ALA A 298 -5.76 -17.30 3.24
CA ALA A 298 -7.08 -16.86 2.82
C ALA A 298 -7.31 -17.09 1.32
N GLU A 299 -6.30 -16.81 0.47
CA GLU A 299 -6.37 -17.09 -0.97
C GLU A 299 -6.46 -18.58 -1.29
N ALA A 300 -5.68 -19.42 -0.62
CA ALA A 300 -5.71 -20.88 -0.83
C ALA A 300 -7.09 -21.47 -0.50
N LYS A 301 -7.71 -21.04 0.61
CA LYS A 301 -9.06 -21.49 1.01
C LYS A 301 -10.17 -21.09 0.03
N ASP A 302 -10.00 -19.96 -0.66
CA ASP A 302 -10.99 -19.45 -1.63
C ASP A 302 -10.60 -19.74 -3.08
N GLY A 303 -9.46 -20.39 -3.33
CA GLY A 303 -8.98 -20.70 -4.68
C GLY A 303 -8.55 -19.47 -5.48
N ARG A 304 -8.10 -18.41 -4.80
CA ARG A 304 -7.64 -17.15 -5.40
C ARG A 304 -6.12 -17.11 -5.51
N ARG A 305 -5.61 -16.26 -6.38
CA ARG A 305 -4.16 -16.04 -6.60
C ARG A 305 -3.91 -14.60 -7.04
N GLY A 306 -3.97 -13.65 -6.12
CA GLY A 306 -3.83 -12.22 -6.42
C GLY A 306 -2.47 -11.88 -7.06
N MET A 307 -1.37 -12.43 -6.54
CA MET A 307 -0.05 -12.23 -7.14
C MET A 307 0.04 -12.81 -8.55
N GLY A 308 -0.65 -13.93 -8.82
CA GLY A 308 -0.78 -14.50 -10.17
C GLY A 308 -1.51 -13.55 -11.12
N VAL A 309 -2.59 -12.91 -10.66
CA VAL A 309 -3.31 -11.92 -11.48
C VAL A 309 -2.45 -10.69 -11.75
N ILE A 310 -1.63 -10.24 -10.77
CA ILE A 310 -0.64 -9.17 -10.98
C ILE A 310 0.39 -9.58 -12.04
N ALA A 311 0.96 -10.79 -11.93
CA ALA A 311 1.93 -11.29 -12.90
C ALA A 311 1.35 -11.35 -14.33
N ASP A 312 0.12 -11.85 -14.48
CA ASP A 312 -0.59 -11.88 -15.77
C ASP A 312 -0.85 -10.45 -16.31
N TYR A 313 -1.20 -9.51 -15.45
CA TYR A 313 -1.40 -8.12 -15.86
C TYR A 313 -0.11 -7.48 -16.36
N LEU A 314 1.00 -7.63 -15.62
CA LEU A 314 2.31 -7.11 -16.01
C LEU A 314 2.86 -7.80 -17.27
N GLY A 315 2.66 -9.11 -17.40
CA GLY A 315 3.03 -9.87 -18.60
C GLY A 315 2.31 -9.39 -19.86
N ARG A 316 1.01 -9.09 -19.76
CA ARG A 316 0.25 -8.49 -20.88
C ARG A 316 0.76 -7.10 -21.26
N LEU A 317 1.11 -6.27 -20.27
CA LEU A 317 1.70 -4.95 -20.54
C LEU A 317 3.06 -5.09 -21.23
N LEU A 318 3.89 -6.05 -20.80
CA LEU A 318 5.19 -6.33 -21.42
C LEU A 318 5.04 -6.76 -22.87
N ALA A 319 4.11 -7.66 -23.16
CA ALA A 319 3.82 -8.10 -24.54
C ALA A 319 3.41 -6.91 -25.43
N ARG A 320 2.47 -6.09 -24.97
CA ARG A 320 2.07 -4.87 -25.71
C ARG A 320 3.21 -3.88 -25.93
N SER A 321 4.08 -3.69 -24.93
CA SER A 321 5.26 -2.81 -25.05
C SER A 321 6.23 -3.31 -26.13
N ARG A 322 6.43 -4.62 -26.24
CA ARG A 322 7.27 -5.24 -27.27
C ARG A 322 6.68 -5.10 -28.67
N GLU A 323 5.37 -5.32 -28.83
CA GLU A 323 4.66 -5.13 -30.09
C GLU A 323 4.75 -3.69 -30.59
N GLN A 324 4.50 -2.71 -29.73
CA GLN A 324 4.61 -1.28 -30.07
C GLN A 324 6.03 -0.88 -30.48
N ARG A 325 7.06 -1.46 -29.83
CA ARG A 325 8.46 -1.24 -30.21
C ARG A 325 8.76 -1.84 -31.60
N ALA A 326 8.33 -3.07 -31.84
CA ALA A 326 8.54 -3.74 -33.13
C ALA A 326 7.93 -2.93 -34.30
N LEU A 327 6.73 -2.39 -34.11
CA LEU A 327 6.06 -1.53 -35.10
C LEU A 327 6.86 -0.23 -35.37
N ARG A 328 7.45 0.39 -34.35
CA ARG A 328 8.26 1.62 -34.49
C ARG A 328 9.60 1.38 -35.16
N THR A 329 10.21 0.20 -35.01
CA THR A 329 11.50 -0.15 -35.59
C THR A 329 11.39 -0.76 -36.99
N GLY A 330 10.27 -1.38 -37.32
CA GLY A 330 9.99 -1.98 -38.64
C GLY A 330 9.50 -1.00 -39.72
N THR A 331 9.28 0.29 -39.33
CA THR A 331 8.84 1.37 -40.24
C THR A 331 9.99 2.25 -40.75
N ARG A 332 11.24 1.81 -40.60
CA ARG A 332 12.42 2.53 -41.14
C ARG A 332 13.06 1.75 -42.28
#